data_e15a9696a615ee7a5005e881cfa0b19c
#
_entry.id   e15a9696a615ee7a5005e881cfa0b19c
#
_cell.length_a   1.000
_cell.length_b   1.000
_cell.length_c   1.000
_cell.angle_alpha   90.00
_cell.angle_beta   90.00
_cell.angle_gamma   90.00
#
_symmetry.space_group_name_H-M   'P 1'
#
loop_
_entity.id
_entity.type
_entity.pdbx_description
1 polymer ?
#
loop_
_entity_poly.entity_id
_entity_poly.type
_entity_poly.pdbx_seq_one_letter_code
_entity_poly.pdbx_strand_id
1 'polypeptide(L)'
;MATGMKDIKNRITSVENTMQITKAMELVASSKLRKAKDKAEKSKPFFDILYDTMVRIASAKTKQLSSVYVKPRKEKKAGFVIIGGDKGLAGGYNTNIFRKAEEKMSGREVCVLPIGKKAYEYFRKKGYPIVKRFENIPEEVEKVQVVDIVDTVIELYK
;
A
#
# COMPACT_ATOMS: atom_id res chain seq x y z
N MET A 1 -26.94 5.67 45.31
CA MET A 1 -27.19 4.39 44.60
C MET A 1 -27.95 4.58 43.27
N ALA A 2 -28.91 5.50 43.13
CA ALA A 2 -29.64 5.72 41.88
C ALA A 2 -28.80 6.23 40.70
N THR A 3 -27.75 7.02 40.96
CA THR A 3 -26.84 7.57 39.94
C THR A 3 -26.06 6.44 39.24
N GLY A 4 -25.59 5.44 39.96
CA GLY A 4 -24.85 4.32 39.39
C GLY A 4 -25.68 3.42 38.45
N MET A 5 -26.97 3.22 38.73
CA MET A 5 -27.84 2.43 37.86
C MET A 5 -28.14 3.13 36.55
N LYS A 6 -28.34 4.46 36.57
CA LYS A 6 -28.54 5.28 35.37
C LYS A 6 -27.27 5.29 34.48
N ASP A 7 -26.10 5.39 35.09
CA ASP A 7 -24.82 5.39 34.40
C ASP A 7 -24.56 4.03 33.74
N ILE A 8 -24.85 2.92 34.41
CA ILE A 8 -24.77 1.57 33.85
C ILE A 8 -25.70 1.43 32.63
N LYS A 9 -26.94 1.88 32.74
CA LYS A 9 -27.91 1.83 31.63
C LYS A 9 -27.43 2.67 30.42
N ASN A 10 -26.90 3.86 30.66
CA ASN A 10 -26.31 4.70 29.59
C ASN A 10 -25.12 4.02 28.93
N ARG A 11 -24.26 3.35 29.70
CA ARG A 11 -23.14 2.59 29.16
C ARG A 11 -23.59 1.41 28.28
N ILE A 12 -24.59 0.66 28.72
CA ILE A 12 -25.18 -0.44 27.94
C ILE A 12 -25.68 0.08 26.60
N THR A 13 -26.50 1.14 26.58
CA THR A 13 -27.02 1.74 25.36
C THR A 13 -25.89 2.24 24.45
N SER A 14 -24.86 2.85 25.02
CA SER A 14 -23.69 3.29 24.24
C SER A 14 -22.93 2.14 23.60
N VAL A 15 -22.75 1.03 24.32
CA VAL A 15 -22.09 -0.18 23.80
C VAL A 15 -22.95 -0.84 22.71
N GLU A 16 -24.27 -0.93 22.89
CA GLU A 16 -25.19 -1.44 21.88
C GLU A 16 -25.14 -0.63 20.58
N ASN A 17 -25.16 0.70 20.69
CA ASN A 17 -25.00 1.58 19.53
C ASN A 17 -23.66 1.37 18.83
N THR A 18 -22.57 1.26 19.60
CA THR A 18 -21.25 0.99 19.05
C THR A 18 -21.19 -0.36 18.34
N MET A 19 -21.81 -1.38 18.90
CA MET A 19 -21.90 -2.70 18.28
C MET A 19 -22.66 -2.67 16.93
N GLN A 20 -23.79 -1.94 16.86
CA GLN A 20 -24.53 -1.78 15.62
C GLN A 20 -23.71 -1.06 14.54
N ILE A 21 -23.01 0.01 14.91
CA ILE A 21 -22.10 0.75 14.01
C ILE A 21 -21.01 -0.19 13.51
N THR A 22 -20.36 -0.94 14.39
CA THR A 22 -19.29 -1.88 14.03
C THR A 22 -19.78 -2.95 13.06
N LYS A 23 -20.98 -3.49 13.29
CA LYS A 23 -21.60 -4.47 12.40
C LYS A 23 -21.91 -3.89 11.01
N ALA A 24 -22.39 -2.65 10.96
CA ALA A 24 -22.59 -1.95 9.70
C ALA A 24 -21.26 -1.71 8.96
N MET A 25 -20.21 -1.33 9.69
CA MET A 25 -18.87 -1.17 9.12
C MET A 25 -18.31 -2.50 8.55
N GLU A 26 -18.54 -3.61 9.23
CA GLU A 26 -18.16 -4.96 8.77
C GLU A 26 -18.82 -5.31 7.44
N LEU A 27 -20.12 -5.06 7.29
CA LEU A 27 -20.85 -5.32 6.05
C LEU A 27 -20.33 -4.49 4.89
N VAL A 28 -20.07 -3.19 5.14
CA VAL A 28 -19.50 -2.29 4.13
C VAL A 28 -18.09 -2.74 3.75
N ALA A 29 -17.24 -3.04 4.73
CA ALA A 29 -15.87 -3.50 4.49
C ALA A 29 -15.83 -4.82 3.69
N SER A 30 -16.70 -5.78 4.02
CA SER A 30 -16.82 -7.06 3.31
C SER A 30 -17.25 -6.87 1.86
N SER A 31 -18.21 -5.96 1.61
CA SER A 31 -18.64 -5.63 0.24
C SER A 31 -17.50 -5.02 -0.58
N LYS A 32 -16.75 -4.07 0.01
CA LYS A 32 -15.61 -3.44 -0.63
C LYS A 32 -14.48 -4.43 -0.91
N LEU A 33 -14.18 -5.30 0.05
CA LEU A 33 -13.19 -6.36 -0.12
C LEU A 33 -13.55 -7.28 -1.29
N ARG A 34 -14.81 -7.71 -1.40
CA ARG A 34 -15.26 -8.55 -2.51
C ARG A 34 -15.06 -7.86 -3.85
N LYS A 35 -15.46 -6.59 -3.98
CA LYS A 35 -15.26 -5.81 -5.22
C LYS A 35 -13.78 -5.67 -5.58
N ALA A 36 -12.92 -5.39 -4.60
CA ALA A 36 -11.48 -5.28 -4.82
C ALA A 36 -10.86 -6.61 -5.25
N LYS A 37 -11.27 -7.71 -4.62
CA LYS A 37 -10.83 -9.07 -4.97
C LYS A 37 -11.26 -9.44 -6.40
N ASP A 38 -12.51 -9.21 -6.76
CA ASP A 38 -13.02 -9.48 -8.12
C ASP A 38 -12.23 -8.69 -9.18
N LYS A 39 -11.89 -7.44 -8.90
CA LYS A 39 -11.05 -6.61 -9.80
C LYS A 39 -9.63 -7.19 -9.94
N ALA A 40 -9.01 -7.56 -8.82
CA ALA A 40 -7.66 -8.15 -8.82
C ALA A 40 -7.63 -9.48 -9.58
N GLU A 41 -8.60 -10.35 -9.37
CA GLU A 41 -8.71 -11.65 -10.07
C GLU A 41 -8.91 -11.47 -11.58
N LYS A 42 -9.72 -10.50 -12.01
CA LYS A 42 -9.91 -10.19 -13.43
C LYS A 42 -8.67 -9.63 -14.11
N SER A 43 -7.83 -8.88 -13.41
CA SER A 43 -6.60 -8.31 -13.97
C SER A 43 -5.41 -9.27 -13.95
N LYS A 44 -5.45 -10.31 -13.11
CA LYS A 44 -4.36 -11.26 -12.94
C LYS A 44 -3.90 -11.95 -14.23
N PRO A 45 -4.78 -12.49 -15.08
CA PRO A 45 -4.33 -13.15 -16.32
C PRO A 45 -3.55 -12.21 -17.24
N PHE A 46 -3.96 -10.95 -17.33
CA PHE A 46 -3.24 -9.94 -18.11
C PHE A 46 -1.86 -9.67 -17.51
N PHE A 47 -1.78 -9.53 -16.20
CA PHE A 47 -0.52 -9.33 -15.49
C PHE A 47 0.45 -10.51 -15.69
N ASP A 48 -0.04 -11.75 -15.60
CA ASP A 48 0.77 -12.94 -15.75
C ASP A 48 1.39 -13.00 -17.17
N ILE A 49 0.58 -12.76 -18.23
CA ILE A 49 1.06 -12.72 -19.61
C ILE A 49 2.08 -11.59 -19.82
N LEU A 50 1.82 -10.42 -19.27
CA LEU A 50 2.73 -9.28 -19.37
C LEU A 50 4.06 -9.58 -18.67
N TYR A 51 4.01 -10.13 -17.47
CA TYR A 51 5.19 -10.51 -16.69
C TYR A 51 6.05 -11.55 -17.43
N ASP A 52 5.44 -12.62 -17.92
CA ASP A 52 6.13 -13.65 -18.69
C ASP A 52 6.77 -13.09 -19.96
N THR A 53 6.08 -12.18 -20.64
CA THR A 53 6.61 -11.49 -21.81
C THR A 53 7.83 -10.66 -21.48
N MET A 54 7.77 -9.89 -20.38
CA MET A 54 8.90 -9.08 -19.91
C MET A 54 10.11 -9.96 -19.53
N VAL A 55 9.88 -11.08 -18.83
CA VAL A 55 10.94 -12.03 -18.47
C VAL A 55 11.58 -12.62 -19.73
N ARG A 56 10.80 -13.00 -20.73
CA ARG A 56 11.30 -13.51 -22.01
C ARG A 56 12.15 -12.48 -22.74
N ILE A 57 11.72 -11.22 -22.80
CA ILE A 57 12.49 -10.13 -23.41
C ILE A 57 13.80 -9.91 -22.64
N ALA A 58 13.75 -9.84 -21.31
CA ALA A 58 14.94 -9.62 -20.47
C ALA A 58 15.95 -10.79 -20.55
N SER A 59 15.45 -12.01 -20.76
CA SER A 59 16.26 -13.23 -20.88
C SER A 59 16.80 -13.46 -22.29
N ALA A 60 16.29 -12.75 -23.29
CA ALA A 60 16.75 -12.87 -24.67
C ALA A 60 18.20 -12.37 -24.78
N LYS A 61 19.15 -13.26 -25.15
CA LYS A 61 20.58 -12.96 -25.33
C LYS A 61 20.85 -12.08 -26.55
N THR A 62 20.01 -11.09 -26.82
CA THR A 62 20.16 -10.21 -27.97
C THR A 62 21.16 -9.12 -27.60
N LYS A 63 22.31 -9.06 -28.30
CA LYS A 63 23.37 -8.02 -28.14
C LYS A 63 22.86 -6.59 -28.30
N GLN A 64 21.64 -6.40 -28.73
CA GLN A 64 21.00 -5.10 -29.02
C GLN A 64 20.14 -4.50 -27.90
N LEU A 65 19.90 -5.21 -26.78
CA LEU A 65 19.14 -4.65 -25.65
C LEU A 65 20.00 -3.63 -24.89
N SER A 66 20.02 -2.41 -25.40
CA SER A 66 20.75 -1.27 -24.82
C SER A 66 19.95 -0.52 -23.74
N SER A 67 18.79 -1.06 -23.32
CA SER A 67 17.92 -0.41 -22.37
C SER A 67 18.54 -0.28 -20.97
N VAL A 68 18.40 0.88 -20.36
CA VAL A 68 18.83 1.15 -18.98
C VAL A 68 18.12 0.25 -17.96
N TYR A 69 16.94 -0.29 -18.30
CA TYR A 69 16.14 -1.15 -17.45
C TYR A 69 16.59 -2.61 -17.44
N VAL A 70 17.41 -3.03 -18.40
CA VAL A 70 17.87 -4.42 -18.53
C VAL A 70 19.34 -4.58 -18.13
N LYS A 71 20.11 -3.49 -18.12
CA LYS A 71 21.53 -3.54 -17.76
C LYS A 71 21.71 -3.66 -16.24
N PRO A 72 22.55 -4.59 -15.76
CA PRO A 72 22.92 -4.65 -14.35
C PRO A 72 23.57 -3.33 -13.93
N ARG A 73 23.16 -2.80 -12.78
CA ARG A 73 23.76 -1.61 -12.18
C ARG A 73 24.38 -1.96 -10.84
N LYS A 74 25.48 -1.26 -10.49
CA LYS A 74 25.94 -1.27 -9.09
C LYS A 74 24.93 -0.45 -8.29
N GLU A 75 24.22 -1.10 -7.36
CA GLU A 75 23.26 -0.42 -6.48
C GLU A 75 24.00 0.61 -5.62
N LYS A 76 23.60 1.87 -5.75
CA LYS A 76 24.05 2.94 -4.86
C LYS A 76 22.97 3.22 -3.82
N LYS A 77 21.70 3.20 -4.22
CA LYS A 77 20.57 3.54 -3.39
C LYS A 77 19.35 2.68 -3.77
N ALA A 78 18.66 2.15 -2.79
CA ALA A 78 17.47 1.34 -3.02
C ALA A 78 16.19 2.17 -2.84
N GLY A 79 15.32 2.18 -3.85
CA GLY A 79 13.99 2.77 -3.78
C GLY A 79 12.96 1.77 -3.25
N PHE A 80 12.21 2.15 -2.22
CA PHE A 80 11.15 1.33 -1.65
C PHE A 80 9.78 1.98 -1.88
N VAL A 81 8.96 1.32 -2.70
CA VAL A 81 7.54 1.66 -2.84
C VAL A 81 6.77 0.90 -1.77
N ILE A 82 6.14 1.62 -0.85
CA ILE A 82 5.44 1.03 0.29
C ILE A 82 3.97 1.41 0.26
N ILE A 83 3.13 0.41 0.02
CA ILE A 83 1.68 0.58 -0.06
C ILE A 83 1.08 0.29 1.31
N GLY A 84 0.54 1.32 1.96
CA GLY A 84 -0.18 1.24 3.23
C GLY A 84 -1.61 1.77 3.11
N GLY A 85 -2.38 1.66 4.17
CA GLY A 85 -3.74 2.21 4.22
C GLY A 85 -3.75 3.72 4.51
N ASP A 86 -4.81 4.39 4.07
CA ASP A 86 -5.09 5.77 4.47
C ASP A 86 -5.76 5.84 5.84
N LYS A 87 -6.59 4.85 6.16
CA LYS A 87 -7.38 4.78 7.40
C LYS A 87 -6.76 3.80 8.40
N GLY A 88 -7.14 3.97 9.68
CA GLY A 88 -6.83 3.02 10.75
C GLY A 88 -7.83 1.86 10.82
N LEU A 89 -7.82 1.17 11.94
CA LEU A 89 -8.68 0.02 12.23
C LEU A 89 -8.50 -1.19 11.28
N ALA A 90 -7.28 -1.33 10.74
CA ALA A 90 -6.90 -2.43 9.85
C ALA A 90 -6.07 -3.52 10.58
N GLY A 91 -6.23 -3.67 11.90
CA GLY A 91 -5.45 -4.60 12.70
C GLY A 91 -3.94 -4.39 12.53
N GLY A 92 -3.19 -5.47 12.40
CA GLY A 92 -1.73 -5.45 12.21
C GLY A 92 -1.25 -5.18 10.79
N TYR A 93 -2.14 -4.93 9.81
CA TYR A 93 -1.78 -4.81 8.40
C TYR A 93 -0.64 -3.81 8.15
N ASN A 94 -0.86 -2.55 8.52
CA ASN A 94 0.14 -1.49 8.30
C ASN A 94 1.44 -1.78 9.07
N THR A 95 1.34 -2.15 10.35
CA THR A 95 2.50 -2.41 11.19
C THR A 95 3.36 -3.55 10.66
N ASN A 96 2.75 -4.62 10.18
CA ASN A 96 3.47 -5.77 9.63
C ASN A 96 4.20 -5.42 8.33
N ILE A 97 3.57 -4.64 7.43
CA ILE A 97 4.20 -4.17 6.19
C ILE A 97 5.39 -3.28 6.52
N PHE A 98 5.22 -2.31 7.42
CA PHE A 98 6.27 -1.35 7.76
C PHE A 98 7.48 -2.02 8.41
N ARG A 99 7.24 -2.95 9.34
CA ARG A 99 8.30 -3.76 9.94
C ARG A 99 9.08 -4.55 8.90
N LYS A 100 8.36 -5.25 8.01
CA LYS A 100 8.98 -6.01 6.92
C LYS A 100 9.78 -5.12 5.96
N ALA A 101 9.30 -3.91 5.70
CA ALA A 101 10.02 -2.92 4.90
C ALA A 101 11.32 -2.49 5.62
N GLU A 102 11.27 -2.14 6.90
CA GLU A 102 12.45 -1.76 7.70
C GLU A 102 13.51 -2.89 7.73
N GLU A 103 13.08 -4.14 7.90
CA GLU A 103 13.98 -5.31 7.83
C GLU A 103 14.74 -5.35 6.50
N LYS A 104 14.06 -5.06 5.37
CA LYS A 104 14.67 -5.06 4.04
C LYS A 104 15.50 -3.82 3.74
N MET A 105 15.24 -2.70 4.40
CA MET A 105 15.97 -1.45 4.28
C MET A 105 17.27 -1.45 5.10
N SER A 106 17.36 -2.29 6.12
CA SER A 106 18.48 -2.30 7.06
C SER A 106 19.82 -2.45 6.35
N GLY A 107 20.77 -1.60 6.70
CA GLY A 107 22.12 -1.59 6.13
C GLY A 107 22.25 -1.06 4.70
N ARG A 108 21.21 -0.44 4.14
CA ARG A 108 21.21 0.12 2.79
C ARG A 108 20.98 1.62 2.81
N GLU A 109 21.54 2.32 1.83
CA GLU A 109 21.09 3.66 1.51
C GLU A 109 19.76 3.59 0.79
N VAL A 110 18.72 4.20 1.35
CA VAL A 110 17.35 4.03 0.85
C VAL A 110 16.63 5.35 0.60
N CYS A 111 15.63 5.32 -0.27
CA CYS A 111 14.57 6.32 -0.33
C CYS A 111 13.21 5.63 -0.37
N VAL A 112 12.20 6.30 0.16
CA VAL A 112 10.87 5.75 0.34
C VAL A 112 9.85 6.52 -0.48
N LEU A 113 9.04 5.79 -1.24
CA LEU A 113 7.86 6.28 -1.92
C LEU A 113 6.61 5.70 -1.22
N PRO A 114 6.08 6.38 -0.20
CA PRO A 114 4.92 5.89 0.51
C PRO A 114 3.64 6.15 -0.29
N ILE A 115 2.83 5.12 -0.43
CA ILE A 115 1.47 5.18 -0.97
C ILE A 115 0.52 4.88 0.18
N GLY A 116 -0.33 5.84 0.52
CA GLY A 116 -1.23 5.82 1.67
C GLY A 116 -0.70 6.62 2.86
N LYS A 117 -1.65 7.30 3.53
CA LYS A 117 -1.37 8.21 4.65
C LYS A 117 -0.59 7.54 5.79
N LYS A 118 -0.95 6.29 6.14
CA LYS A 118 -0.29 5.57 7.25
C LYS A 118 1.17 5.24 6.95
N ALA A 119 1.49 4.91 5.71
CA ALA A 119 2.86 4.70 5.28
C ALA A 119 3.67 6.00 5.36
N TYR A 120 3.12 7.10 4.82
CA TYR A 120 3.78 8.39 4.89
C TYR A 120 4.07 8.84 6.32
N GLU A 121 3.06 8.81 7.21
CA GLU A 121 3.19 9.22 8.62
C GLU A 121 4.27 8.41 9.35
N TYR A 122 4.30 7.09 9.12
CA TYR A 122 5.25 6.19 9.76
C TYR A 122 6.69 6.47 9.35
N PHE A 123 6.97 6.45 8.04
CA PHE A 123 8.34 6.60 7.53
C PHE A 123 8.87 8.02 7.71
N ARG A 124 8.00 9.05 7.63
CA ARG A 124 8.37 10.43 7.99
C ARG A 124 8.78 10.54 9.46
N LYS A 125 8.00 9.95 10.37
CA LYS A 125 8.31 9.97 11.80
C LYS A 125 9.63 9.28 12.13
N LYS A 126 9.98 8.25 11.36
CA LYS A 126 11.25 7.51 11.51
C LYS A 126 12.45 8.20 10.84
N GLY A 127 12.22 9.31 10.14
CA GLY A 127 13.30 10.07 9.49
C GLY A 127 13.80 9.50 8.16
N TYR A 128 13.05 8.61 7.54
CA TYR A 128 13.42 8.09 6.22
C TYR A 128 13.28 9.16 5.13
N PRO A 129 14.20 9.21 4.13
CA PRO A 129 14.09 10.11 2.99
C PRO A 129 12.86 9.78 2.15
N ILE A 130 11.87 10.66 2.14
CA ILE A 130 10.64 10.51 1.37
C ILE A 130 10.76 11.28 0.06
N VAL A 131 10.50 10.61 -1.05
CA VAL A 131 10.60 11.20 -2.39
C VAL A 131 9.38 12.01 -2.75
N LYS A 132 8.21 11.39 -2.66
CA LYS A 132 6.92 11.98 -2.96
C LYS A 132 5.85 11.30 -2.11
N ARG A 133 4.76 12.02 -1.81
CA ARG A 133 3.65 11.52 -1.02
C ARG A 133 2.46 11.23 -1.93
N PHE A 134 1.91 10.02 -1.81
CA PHE A 134 0.67 9.61 -2.43
C PHE A 134 -0.31 9.16 -1.36
N GLU A 135 -1.45 9.81 -1.24
CA GLU A 135 -2.50 9.47 -0.28
C GLU A 135 -3.87 9.76 -0.85
N ASN A 136 -4.91 9.26 -0.17
CA ASN A 136 -6.30 9.38 -0.60
C ASN A 136 -6.54 8.84 -2.03
N ILE A 137 -5.84 7.76 -2.38
CA ILE A 137 -6.08 7.10 -3.66
C ILE A 137 -7.47 6.46 -3.60
N PRO A 138 -8.38 6.82 -4.52
CA PRO A 138 -9.74 6.32 -4.50
C PRO A 138 -9.79 4.80 -4.74
N GLU A 139 -10.86 4.15 -4.31
CA GLU A 139 -11.10 2.71 -4.53
C GLU A 139 -11.15 2.35 -6.02
N GLU A 140 -11.59 3.29 -6.85
CA GLU A 140 -11.48 3.23 -8.30
C GLU A 140 -10.28 4.06 -8.73
N VAL A 141 -9.14 3.38 -8.81
CA VAL A 141 -7.88 4.02 -9.21
C VAL A 141 -7.97 4.43 -10.67
N GLU A 142 -7.85 5.72 -10.92
CA GLU A 142 -7.83 6.27 -12.26
C GLU A 142 -6.45 6.17 -12.89
N LYS A 143 -6.41 6.10 -14.22
CA LYS A 143 -5.14 6.00 -14.99
C LYS A 143 -4.16 7.12 -14.64
N VAL A 144 -4.65 8.34 -14.42
CA VAL A 144 -3.81 9.52 -14.10
C VAL A 144 -3.02 9.31 -12.81
N GLN A 145 -3.63 8.72 -11.77
CA GLN A 145 -2.95 8.46 -10.50
C GLN A 145 -1.85 7.40 -10.62
N VAL A 146 -2.13 6.35 -11.42
CA VAL A 146 -1.13 5.31 -11.69
C VAL A 146 0.04 5.88 -12.47
N VAL A 147 -0.22 6.71 -13.48
CA VAL A 147 0.83 7.34 -14.30
C VAL A 147 1.74 8.20 -13.44
N ASP A 148 1.21 9.04 -12.55
CA ASP A 148 2.03 9.89 -11.66
C ASP A 148 2.94 9.07 -10.72
N ILE A 149 2.44 7.95 -10.19
CA ILE A 149 3.24 7.02 -9.38
C ILE A 149 4.34 6.38 -10.23
N VAL A 150 3.99 5.88 -11.42
CA VAL A 150 4.92 5.21 -12.33
C VAL A 150 6.00 6.17 -12.82
N ASP A 151 5.64 7.37 -13.22
CA ASP A 151 6.58 8.39 -13.68
C ASP A 151 7.58 8.74 -12.57
N THR A 152 7.10 8.89 -11.32
CA THR A 152 7.98 9.10 -10.16
C THR A 152 8.96 7.93 -9.97
N VAL A 153 8.51 6.69 -10.11
CA VAL A 153 9.38 5.50 -10.00
C VAL A 153 10.41 5.46 -11.13
N ILE A 154 10.00 5.79 -12.36
CA ILE A 154 10.88 5.81 -13.53
C ILE A 154 11.95 6.89 -13.39
N GLU A 155 11.59 8.08 -12.91
CA GLU A 155 12.55 9.17 -12.66
C GLU A 155 13.58 8.80 -11.60
N LEU A 156 13.16 8.13 -10.53
CA LEU A 156 14.05 7.63 -9.49
C LEU A 156 15.00 6.53 -9.97
N TYR A 157 14.56 5.76 -10.95
CA TYR A 157 15.35 4.64 -11.47
C TYR A 157 16.42 5.11 -12.49
N LYS A 158 16.22 6.22 -13.18
CA LYS A 158 17.18 6.79 -14.15
C LYS A 158 18.34 7.47 -13.46
#